data_55c23bf90e7e603ab00025b6e66d7139
#
_entry.id   55c23bf90e7e603ab00025b6e66d7139
#
_cell.length_a   1.000
_cell.length_b   1.000
_cell.length_c   1.000
_cell.angle_alpha   90.00
_cell.angle_beta   90.00
_cell.angle_gamma   90.00
#
_symmetry.space_group_name_H-M   'P 1'
#
loop_
_entity.id
_entity.type
_entity.pdbx_description
1 polymer ?
#
loop_
_entity_poly.entity_id
_entity_poly.type
_entity_poly.pdbx_seq_one_letter_code
_entity_poly.pdbx_strand_id
1 'polypeptide(L)'
;RDRSVSRGLGDVYKRQVYVQDVVQAVFLALDHGMNGRKYFLSDGGVYQSTAFSDLIRKELDNPWMLRIKAPIWVLRIVTFFGEYIGRITGKMSALNNDKYNILKQRNWRCDIEPAMDELGYHPHYPLERGVKLAIKWYKENHWL
;
A
#
# COMPACT_ATOMS: atom_id res chain seq x y z
N ARG A 1 -6.83 7.76 23.40
CA ARG A 1 -6.94 6.29 23.52
C ARG A 1 -8.09 5.83 22.66
N ASP A 2 -7.83 5.74 21.36
CA ASP A 2 -8.83 5.40 20.36
C ASP A 2 -9.05 3.89 20.37
N ARG A 3 -10.19 3.46 20.95
CA ARG A 3 -10.64 2.07 20.96
C ARG A 3 -11.60 1.84 19.78
N SER A 4 -11.16 2.07 18.56
CA SER A 4 -11.91 1.58 17.41
C SER A 4 -11.58 0.10 17.20
N VAL A 5 -12.49 -0.77 17.62
CA VAL A 5 -12.38 -2.21 17.36
C VAL A 5 -12.73 -2.45 15.90
N SER A 6 -11.71 -2.46 15.05
CA SER A 6 -11.86 -2.90 13.67
C SER A 6 -12.24 -4.38 13.63
N ARG A 7 -13.40 -4.70 13.05
CA ARG A 7 -13.93 -6.07 12.93
C ARG A 7 -13.51 -6.77 11.64
N GLY A 8 -12.52 -6.25 10.89
CA GLY A 8 -12.07 -6.86 9.63
C GLY A 8 -10.91 -6.09 8.97
N LEU A 9 -10.35 -6.63 7.90
CA LEU A 9 -9.27 -6.04 7.12
C LEU A 9 -9.64 -4.71 6.40
N GLY A 10 -10.91 -4.29 6.47
CA GLY A 10 -11.42 -3.09 5.80
C GLY A 10 -11.14 -1.76 6.50
N ASP A 11 -10.78 -1.75 7.79
CA ASP A 11 -10.62 -0.53 8.58
C ASP A 11 -9.15 -0.16 8.81
N VAL A 12 -8.31 -0.42 7.82
CA VAL A 12 -6.88 -0.12 7.86
C VAL A 12 -6.62 1.20 7.15
N TYR A 13 -5.95 2.13 7.84
CA TYR A 13 -5.46 3.36 7.23
C TYR A 13 -4.12 3.11 6.56
N LYS A 14 -3.99 3.58 5.32
CA LYS A 14 -2.79 3.42 4.51
C LYS A 14 -2.32 4.78 4.00
N ARG A 15 -1.02 4.89 3.79
CA ARG A 15 -0.40 5.95 2.99
C ARG A 15 0.10 5.35 1.70
N GLN A 16 0.09 6.13 0.65
CA GLN A 16 0.52 5.74 -0.68
C GLN A 16 1.59 6.71 -1.18
N VAL A 17 2.30 6.31 -2.21
CA VAL A 17 3.23 7.17 -2.93
C VAL A 17 3.22 6.78 -4.40
N TYR A 18 3.19 7.75 -5.28
CA TYR A 18 3.29 7.52 -6.71
C TYR A 18 4.75 7.40 -7.13
N VAL A 19 5.03 6.56 -8.13
CA VAL A 19 6.41 6.23 -8.53
C VAL A 19 7.24 7.47 -8.90
N GLN A 20 6.66 8.49 -9.51
CA GLN A 20 7.39 9.70 -9.87
C GLN A 20 7.82 10.52 -8.65
N ASP A 21 7.01 10.55 -7.58
CA ASP A 21 7.40 11.17 -6.32
C ASP A 21 8.55 10.40 -5.65
N VAL A 22 8.57 9.06 -5.80
CA VAL A 22 9.71 8.25 -5.33
C VAL A 22 10.98 8.57 -6.10
N VAL A 23 10.88 8.65 -7.43
CA VAL A 23 12.03 9.01 -8.29
C VAL A 23 12.58 10.40 -7.92
N GLN A 24 11.69 11.38 -7.75
CA GLN A 24 12.09 12.72 -7.30
C GLN A 24 12.80 12.66 -5.95
N ALA A 25 12.25 11.92 -4.97
CA ALA A 25 12.88 11.79 -3.66
C ALA A 25 14.25 11.13 -3.70
N VAL A 26 14.48 10.17 -4.63
CA VAL A 26 15.81 9.57 -4.83
C VAL A 26 16.82 10.62 -5.32
N PHE A 27 16.45 11.48 -6.29
CA PHE A 27 17.33 12.55 -6.74
C PHE A 27 17.59 13.58 -5.62
N LEU A 28 16.57 13.99 -4.88
CA LEU A 28 16.73 14.87 -3.73
C LEU A 28 17.65 14.27 -2.66
N ALA A 29 17.56 12.95 -2.43
CA ALA A 29 18.43 12.26 -1.48
C ALA A 29 19.88 12.17 -1.96
N LEU A 30 20.15 12.15 -3.27
CA LEU A 30 21.49 12.22 -3.82
C LEU A 30 22.10 13.61 -3.61
N ASP A 31 21.30 14.67 -3.70
CA ASP A 31 21.76 16.06 -3.58
C ASP A 31 21.83 16.53 -2.12
N HIS A 32 20.87 16.17 -1.29
CA HIS A 32 20.68 16.70 0.06
C HIS A 32 20.69 15.63 1.16
N GLY A 33 20.72 14.34 0.79
CA GLY A 33 20.63 13.24 1.75
C GLY A 33 21.81 13.16 2.70
N MET A 34 21.53 12.95 3.99
CA MET A 34 22.56 12.74 5.00
C MET A 34 22.92 11.27 5.12
N ASN A 35 24.22 10.99 5.27
CA ASN A 35 24.75 9.64 5.34
C ASN A 35 24.15 8.85 6.54
N GLY A 36 23.64 7.66 6.29
CA GLY A 36 23.02 6.80 7.31
C GLY A 36 21.57 7.16 7.67
N ARG A 37 21.00 8.23 7.10
CA ARG A 37 19.59 8.60 7.31
C ARG A 37 18.64 7.69 6.54
N LYS A 38 17.42 7.54 7.07
CA LYS A 38 16.33 6.79 6.46
C LYS A 38 15.12 7.72 6.38
N TYR A 39 14.51 7.79 5.21
CA TYR A 39 13.35 8.65 4.97
C TYR A 39 12.16 7.80 4.55
N PHE A 40 11.00 8.10 5.15
CA PHE A 40 9.73 7.56 4.68
C PHE A 40 9.11 8.51 3.66
N LEU A 41 8.49 7.95 2.65
CA LEU A 41 7.85 8.70 1.57
C LEU A 41 6.36 8.36 1.50
N SER A 42 5.53 9.35 1.31
CA SER A 42 4.12 9.18 0.96
C SER A 42 3.61 10.46 0.29
N ASP A 43 2.39 10.39 -0.22
CA ASP A 43 1.68 11.55 -0.78
C ASP A 43 1.10 12.52 0.27
N GLY A 44 1.43 12.31 1.55
CA GLY A 44 0.90 13.08 2.67
C GLY A 44 -0.54 12.73 3.08
N GLY A 45 -1.30 12.08 2.19
CA GLY A 45 -2.68 11.67 2.46
C GLY A 45 -2.78 10.46 3.38
N VAL A 46 -3.91 10.32 4.06
CA VAL A 46 -4.28 9.15 4.86
C VAL A 46 -5.56 8.58 4.31
N TYR A 47 -5.49 7.37 3.76
CA TYR A 47 -6.59 6.75 3.03
C TYR A 47 -7.10 5.50 3.74
N GLN A 48 -8.40 5.26 3.65
CA GLN A 48 -8.95 3.96 4.02
C GLN A 48 -8.48 2.90 3.02
N SER A 49 -8.34 1.66 3.46
CA SER A 49 -7.88 0.55 2.60
C SER A 49 -8.74 0.33 1.35
N THR A 50 -10.00 0.75 1.38
CA THR A 50 -10.94 0.67 0.26
C THR A 50 -10.78 1.80 -0.75
N ALA A 51 -10.21 2.95 -0.37
CA ALA A 51 -10.12 4.13 -1.23
C ALA A 51 -9.39 3.83 -2.56
N PHE A 52 -8.30 3.08 -2.50
CA PHE A 52 -7.55 2.67 -3.69
C PHE A 52 -8.39 1.83 -4.65
N SER A 53 -9.09 0.83 -4.12
CA SER A 53 -9.97 -0.04 -4.92
C SER A 53 -11.17 0.70 -5.51
N ASP A 54 -11.71 1.67 -4.76
CA ASP A 54 -12.83 2.48 -5.21
C ASP A 54 -12.44 3.42 -6.36
N LEU A 55 -11.24 4.00 -6.28
CA LEU A 55 -10.69 4.82 -7.36
C LEU A 55 -10.42 3.99 -8.62
N ILE A 56 -9.81 2.80 -8.47
CA ILE A 56 -9.60 1.90 -9.63
C ILE A 56 -10.94 1.56 -10.29
N ARG A 57 -11.94 1.19 -9.50
CA ARG A 57 -13.28 0.89 -10.02
C ARG A 57 -13.88 2.05 -10.79
N LYS A 58 -13.77 3.27 -10.25
CA LYS A 58 -14.27 4.50 -10.88
C LYS A 58 -13.57 4.76 -12.22
N GLU A 59 -12.25 4.62 -12.26
CA GLU A 59 -11.46 4.90 -13.48
C GLU A 59 -11.57 3.81 -14.56
N LEU A 60 -11.90 2.57 -14.16
CA LEU A 60 -12.14 1.47 -15.09
C LEU A 60 -13.59 1.41 -15.56
N ASP A 61 -14.47 2.25 -15.01
CA ASP A 61 -15.93 2.23 -15.26
C ASP A 61 -16.55 0.83 -15.07
N ASN A 62 -15.99 0.06 -14.10
CA ASN A 62 -16.43 -1.29 -13.82
C ASN A 62 -17.33 -1.31 -12.58
N PRO A 63 -18.65 -1.49 -12.73
CA PRO A 63 -19.59 -1.49 -11.62
C PRO A 63 -19.46 -2.74 -10.73
N TRP A 64 -18.82 -3.80 -11.22
CA TRP A 64 -18.75 -5.08 -10.53
C TRP A 64 -17.48 -5.22 -9.71
N MET A 65 -17.58 -5.14 -8.39
CA MET A 65 -16.49 -5.45 -7.46
C MET A 65 -17.01 -6.27 -6.30
N LEU A 66 -16.52 -7.49 -6.16
CA LEU A 66 -16.80 -8.34 -5.01
C LEU A 66 -15.89 -7.92 -3.84
N ARG A 67 -16.47 -7.30 -2.82
CA ARG A 67 -15.76 -6.96 -1.58
C ARG A 67 -15.88 -8.09 -0.58
N ILE A 68 -14.83 -8.88 -0.43
CA ILE A 68 -14.76 -9.92 0.60
C ILE A 68 -14.07 -9.33 1.83
N LYS A 69 -14.83 -9.11 2.90
CA LYS A 69 -14.28 -8.78 4.22
C LYS A 69 -13.93 -10.06 4.96
N ALA A 70 -12.72 -10.55 4.78
CA ALA A 70 -12.28 -11.73 5.51
C ALA A 70 -11.92 -11.38 6.96
N PRO A 71 -12.50 -12.05 7.96
CA PRO A 71 -12.09 -11.86 9.35
C PRO A 71 -10.67 -12.41 9.56
N ILE A 72 -9.94 -11.81 10.51
CA ILE A 72 -8.49 -12.10 10.73
C ILE A 72 -8.26 -13.59 11.07
N TRP A 73 -9.21 -14.26 11.72
CA TRP A 73 -9.07 -15.67 12.03
C TRP A 73 -9.08 -16.58 10.79
N VAL A 74 -9.85 -16.22 9.75
CA VAL A 74 -9.82 -16.93 8.45
C VAL A 74 -8.45 -16.76 7.80
N LEU A 75 -7.90 -15.55 7.82
CA LEU A 75 -6.56 -15.30 7.29
C LEU A 75 -5.50 -16.18 7.98
N ARG A 76 -5.60 -16.35 9.30
CA ARG A 76 -4.69 -17.21 10.08
C ARG A 76 -4.78 -18.68 9.66
N ILE A 77 -5.99 -19.18 9.41
CA ILE A 77 -6.20 -20.56 8.94
C ILE A 77 -5.59 -20.73 7.53
N VAL A 78 -5.88 -19.80 6.62
CA VAL A 78 -5.38 -19.85 5.24
C VAL A 78 -3.84 -19.76 5.20
N THR A 79 -3.23 -18.92 6.03
CA THR A 79 -1.76 -18.82 6.10
C THR A 79 -1.14 -20.09 6.66
N PHE A 80 -1.76 -20.71 7.67
CA PHE A 80 -1.28 -21.97 8.23
C PHE A 80 -1.29 -23.10 7.20
N PHE A 81 -2.38 -23.30 6.49
CA PHE A 81 -2.48 -24.30 5.43
C PHE A 81 -1.58 -23.97 4.23
N GLY A 82 -1.49 -22.69 3.85
CA GLY A 82 -0.60 -22.24 2.78
C GLY A 82 0.87 -22.52 3.08
N GLU A 83 1.31 -22.31 4.31
CA GLU A 83 2.68 -22.63 4.74
C GLU A 83 2.93 -24.12 4.78
N TYR A 84 1.96 -24.92 5.27
CA TYR A 84 2.05 -26.38 5.30
C TYR A 84 2.16 -26.97 3.89
N ILE A 85 1.31 -26.53 2.95
CA ILE A 85 1.36 -26.95 1.55
C ILE A 85 2.66 -26.49 0.89
N GLY A 86 3.11 -25.27 1.17
CA GLY A 86 4.37 -24.73 0.66
C GLY A 86 5.58 -25.58 1.07
N ARG A 87 5.62 -26.06 2.32
CA ARG A 87 6.68 -26.96 2.81
C ARG A 87 6.67 -28.31 2.11
N ILE A 88 5.48 -28.87 1.82
CA ILE A 88 5.36 -30.17 1.14
C ILE A 88 5.70 -30.05 -0.34
N THR A 89 5.28 -28.98 -1.01
CA THR A 89 5.46 -28.80 -2.45
C THR A 89 6.78 -28.14 -2.85
N GLY A 90 7.56 -27.65 -1.87
CA GLY A 90 8.79 -26.89 -2.11
C GLY A 90 8.56 -25.50 -2.75
N LYS A 91 7.30 -25.07 -2.89
CA LYS A 91 6.94 -23.75 -3.46
C LYS A 91 6.69 -22.73 -2.36
N MET A 92 7.20 -21.51 -2.53
CA MET A 92 6.90 -20.43 -1.61
C MET A 92 5.40 -20.11 -1.65
N SER A 93 4.73 -20.21 -0.49
CA SER A 93 3.33 -19.79 -0.37
C SER A 93 3.24 -18.27 -0.48
N ALA A 94 2.32 -17.78 -1.31
CA ALA A 94 2.00 -16.35 -1.42
C ALA A 94 1.47 -15.75 -0.09
N LEU A 95 0.87 -16.61 0.76
CA LEU A 95 0.37 -16.29 2.10
C LEU A 95 1.19 -17.08 3.12
N ASN A 96 2.20 -16.45 3.68
CA ASN A 96 3.02 -16.98 4.77
C ASN A 96 2.81 -16.18 6.06
N ASN A 97 3.45 -16.60 7.15
CA ASN A 97 3.34 -15.96 8.45
C ASN A 97 3.79 -14.49 8.43
N ASP A 98 4.76 -14.12 7.60
CA ASP A 98 5.20 -12.74 7.43
C ASP A 98 4.10 -11.87 6.80
N LYS A 99 3.42 -12.39 5.78
CA LYS A 99 2.25 -11.72 5.18
C LYS A 99 1.10 -11.58 6.16
N TYR A 100 0.87 -12.60 7.01
CA TYR A 100 -0.10 -12.47 8.09
C TYR A 100 0.25 -11.33 9.05
N ASN A 101 1.52 -11.24 9.47
CA ASN A 101 1.99 -10.19 10.37
C ASN A 101 1.85 -8.80 9.75
N ILE A 102 2.07 -8.69 8.45
CA ILE A 102 1.88 -7.46 7.69
C ILE A 102 0.38 -7.10 7.62
N LEU A 103 -0.46 -8.04 7.21
CA LEU A 103 -1.89 -7.81 6.98
C LEU A 103 -2.68 -7.53 8.27
N LYS A 104 -2.24 -8.02 9.43
CA LYS A 104 -2.89 -7.74 10.71
C LYS A 104 -2.63 -6.33 11.24
N GLN A 105 -1.66 -5.60 10.68
CA GLN A 105 -1.36 -4.22 11.10
C GLN A 105 -2.53 -3.29 10.74
N ARG A 106 -2.96 -2.50 11.71
CA ARG A 106 -4.11 -1.60 11.55
C ARG A 106 -3.75 -0.22 11.05
N ASN A 107 -2.49 0.15 11.18
CA ASN A 107 -2.03 1.50 10.86
C ASN A 107 -0.72 1.44 10.07
N TRP A 108 -0.78 1.92 8.83
CA TRP A 108 0.34 2.05 7.92
C TRP A 108 0.67 3.54 7.69
N ARG A 109 0.67 4.30 8.77
CA ARG A 109 1.09 5.69 8.73
C ARG A 109 2.60 5.76 8.91
N CYS A 110 3.24 6.58 8.10
CA CYS A 110 4.64 6.94 8.25
C CYS A 110 4.74 8.46 8.41
N ASP A 111 5.76 8.89 9.11
CA ASP A 111 6.10 10.30 9.20
C ASP A 111 6.98 10.69 8.01
N ILE A 112 6.57 11.71 7.26
CA ILE A 112 7.30 12.23 6.10
C ILE A 112 7.94 13.60 6.37
N GLU A 113 7.72 14.18 7.56
CA GLU A 113 8.30 15.48 7.92
C GLU A 113 9.83 15.49 7.74
N PRO A 114 10.59 14.45 8.18
CA PRO A 114 12.04 14.44 7.95
C PRO A 114 12.43 14.47 6.46
N ALA A 115 11.63 13.86 5.58
CA ALA A 115 11.89 13.92 4.14
C ALA A 115 11.58 15.31 3.57
N MET A 116 10.54 15.96 4.08
CA MET A 116 10.18 17.32 3.67
C MET A 116 11.23 18.34 4.13
N ASP A 117 11.65 18.25 5.37
CA ASP A 117 12.55 19.24 5.99
C ASP A 117 14.01 19.08 5.53
N GLU A 118 14.49 17.83 5.47
CA GLU A 118 15.91 17.55 5.20
C GLU A 118 16.20 17.41 3.69
N LEU A 119 15.27 16.84 2.90
CA LEU A 119 15.44 16.65 1.47
C LEU A 119 14.72 17.69 0.61
N GLY A 120 13.79 18.47 1.18
CA GLY A 120 12.89 19.33 0.40
C GLY A 120 11.87 18.51 -0.40
N TYR A 121 11.50 17.32 0.08
CA TYR A 121 10.53 16.45 -0.58
C TYR A 121 9.13 17.04 -0.50
N HIS A 122 8.50 17.25 -1.65
CA HIS A 122 7.11 17.67 -1.76
C HIS A 122 6.35 16.72 -2.69
N PRO A 123 5.39 15.92 -2.19
CA PRO A 123 4.62 15.02 -3.04
C PRO A 123 3.73 15.80 -4.02
N HIS A 124 3.78 15.45 -5.30
CA HIS A 124 3.01 16.11 -6.37
C HIS A 124 1.83 15.26 -6.85
N TYR A 125 1.79 13.98 -6.48
CA TYR A 125 0.80 13.03 -6.99
C TYR A 125 -0.04 12.43 -5.86
N PRO A 126 -1.16 13.09 -5.47
CA PRO A 126 -2.11 12.49 -4.55
C PRO A 126 -2.69 11.20 -5.14
N LEU A 127 -3.20 10.32 -4.28
CA LEU A 127 -3.69 8.98 -4.65
C LEU A 127 -4.59 8.98 -5.89
N GLU A 128 -5.55 9.88 -5.98
CA GLU A 128 -6.48 9.95 -7.12
C GLU A 128 -5.75 10.20 -8.44
N ARG A 129 -4.83 11.15 -8.46
CA ARG A 129 -4.04 11.47 -9.66
C ARG A 129 -3.11 10.31 -10.03
N GLY A 130 -2.46 9.68 -9.05
CA GLY A 130 -1.56 8.55 -9.26
C GLY A 130 -2.29 7.34 -9.85
N VAL A 131 -3.47 7.00 -9.32
CA VAL A 131 -4.31 5.90 -9.84
C VAL A 131 -4.75 6.17 -11.28
N LYS A 132 -5.20 7.39 -11.57
CA LYS A 132 -5.63 7.76 -12.92
C LYS A 132 -4.50 7.62 -13.94
N LEU A 133 -3.31 8.11 -13.62
CA LEU A 133 -2.14 8.00 -14.49
C LEU A 133 -1.70 6.54 -14.68
N ALA A 134 -1.71 5.75 -13.62
CA ALA A 134 -1.36 4.34 -13.69
C ALA A 134 -2.33 3.57 -14.59
N ILE A 135 -3.65 3.74 -14.42
CA ILE A 135 -4.66 3.09 -15.25
C ILE A 135 -4.55 3.51 -16.70
N LYS A 136 -4.33 4.82 -16.96
CA LYS A 136 -4.08 5.31 -18.31
C LYS A 136 -2.91 4.59 -18.96
N TRP A 137 -1.79 4.48 -18.25
CA TRP A 137 -0.60 3.77 -18.74
C TRP A 137 -0.89 2.29 -19.03
N TYR A 138 -1.60 1.58 -18.15
CA TYR A 138 -1.97 0.18 -18.35
C TYR A 138 -2.86 -0.02 -19.59
N LYS A 139 -3.81 0.89 -19.84
CA LYS A 139 -4.66 0.87 -21.05
C LYS A 139 -3.84 1.12 -22.30
N GLU A 140 -2.94 2.11 -22.30
CA GLU A 140 -2.09 2.46 -23.45
C GLU A 140 -1.11 1.35 -23.82
N ASN A 141 -0.67 0.55 -22.85
CA ASN A 141 0.26 -0.57 -23.06
C ASN A 141 -0.45 -1.94 -23.17
N HIS A 142 -1.78 -1.96 -23.35
CA HIS A 142 -2.57 -3.19 -23.51
C HIS A 142 -2.41 -4.22 -22.38
N TRP A 143 -2.28 -3.74 -21.15
CA TRP A 143 -2.24 -4.58 -19.95
C TRP A 143 -3.61 -4.70 -19.28
N LEU A 144 -4.58 -3.89 -19.70
CA LEU A 144 -5.99 -3.88 -19.30
C LEU A 144 -6.89 -3.86 -20.53
#